data_512182ce123f4c890a586e962df1578e
#
_entry.id   512182ce123f4c890a586e962df1578e
#
_cell.length_a   1.000
_cell.length_b   1.000
_cell.length_c   1.000
_cell.angle_alpha   90.00
_cell.angle_beta   90.00
_cell.angle_gamma   90.00
#
_symmetry.space_group_name_H-M   'P 1'
#
loop_
_entity.id
_entity.type
_entity.pdbx_description
1 polymer ?
#
loop_
_entity_poly.entity_id
_entity_poly.type
_entity_poly.pdbx_seq_one_letter_code
_entity_poly.pdbx_strand_id
1 'polypeptide(L)'
;MARHDHQLHEGESLKTAARDRLTQQGEQWTEMRASVFDALASFDKPASAYDIAEAVSKAQGRRVAANSVYRILDLFVGANLARRVESANAYVANAHPDCLHDCIFLICDQCGQTVHIDDDSLSGGVRRAAKSAGFSAPRPVIEVRGTCGDCEKD
;
A
#
# COMPACT_ATOMS: atom_id res chain seq x y z
N MET A 1 21.53 16.60 -5.16
CA MET A 1 20.55 15.52 -4.87
C MET A 1 19.62 16.01 -3.78
N ALA A 2 18.41 16.35 -4.12
CA ALA A 2 17.42 16.71 -3.13
C ALA A 2 17.03 15.40 -2.40
N ARG A 3 17.47 15.27 -1.14
CA ARG A 3 16.83 14.35 -0.22
C ARG A 3 15.40 14.89 -0.03
N HIS A 4 14.44 14.27 -0.66
CA HIS A 4 13.07 14.48 -0.27
C HIS A 4 12.96 13.96 1.18
N ASP A 5 12.81 14.92 2.07
CA ASP A 5 12.54 14.63 3.48
C ASP A 5 11.11 14.06 3.52
N HIS A 6 11.02 12.72 3.45
CA HIS A 6 9.75 12.02 3.46
C HIS A 6 9.21 12.01 4.87
N GLN A 7 8.19 12.82 5.10
CA GLN A 7 7.48 12.79 6.37
C GLN A 7 6.71 11.48 6.46
N LEU A 8 7.24 10.55 7.25
CA LEU A 8 6.54 9.33 7.65
C LEU A 8 5.38 9.69 8.55
N HIS A 9 4.19 9.26 8.15
CA HIS A 9 3.00 9.39 8.96
C HIS A 9 2.68 8.05 9.63
N GLU A 10 2.36 8.09 10.90
CA GLU A 10 1.94 6.93 11.69
C GLU A 10 0.68 7.25 12.50
N GLY A 11 -0.11 6.24 12.81
CA GLY A 11 -1.30 6.37 13.66
C GLY A 11 -2.29 7.43 13.19
N GLU A 12 -2.70 8.33 14.09
CA GLU A 12 -3.67 9.38 13.77
C GLU A 12 -3.16 10.38 12.72
N SER A 13 -1.85 10.62 12.68
CA SER A 13 -1.22 11.46 11.66
C SER A 13 -1.39 10.84 10.26
N LEU A 14 -1.22 9.53 10.12
CA LEU A 14 -1.41 8.81 8.87
C LEU A 14 -2.88 8.85 8.44
N LYS A 15 -3.80 8.63 9.35
CA LYS A 15 -5.24 8.68 9.08
C LYS A 15 -5.67 10.07 8.62
N THR A 16 -5.16 11.13 9.25
CA THR A 16 -5.43 12.52 8.86
C THR A 16 -4.88 12.81 7.46
N ALA A 17 -3.64 12.42 7.18
CA ALA A 17 -3.03 12.59 5.85
C ALA A 17 -3.82 11.84 4.76
N ALA A 18 -4.27 10.63 5.04
CA ALA A 18 -5.08 9.83 4.12
C ALA A 18 -6.44 10.49 3.84
N ARG A 19 -7.12 10.96 4.89
CA ARG A 19 -8.39 11.67 4.77
C ARG A 19 -8.24 12.94 3.92
N ASP A 20 -7.23 13.74 4.21
CA ASP A 20 -6.99 15.00 3.50
C ASP A 20 -6.68 14.73 2.02
N ARG A 21 -5.88 13.72 1.74
CA ARG A 21 -5.56 13.32 0.36
C ARG A 21 -6.81 12.88 -0.41
N LEU A 22 -7.65 12.04 0.20
CA LEU A 22 -8.88 11.57 -0.43
C LEU A 22 -9.85 12.73 -0.70
N THR A 23 -9.99 13.63 0.27
CA THR A 23 -10.84 14.81 0.17
C THR A 23 -10.35 15.77 -0.94
N GLN A 24 -9.05 15.96 -1.08
CA GLN A 24 -8.45 16.77 -2.15
C GLN A 24 -8.76 16.21 -3.54
N GLN A 25 -9.01 14.92 -3.66
CA GLN A 25 -9.40 14.26 -4.91
C GLN A 25 -10.92 14.32 -5.18
N GLY A 26 -11.67 15.00 -4.34
CA GLY A 26 -13.14 15.12 -4.48
C GLY A 26 -13.91 13.93 -3.94
N GLU A 27 -13.26 13.03 -3.22
CA GLU A 27 -13.87 11.85 -2.62
C GLU A 27 -14.23 12.10 -1.15
N GLN A 28 -15.34 11.51 -0.70
CA GLN A 28 -15.78 11.65 0.68
C GLN A 28 -15.04 10.67 1.61
N TRP A 29 -14.65 11.16 2.77
CA TRP A 29 -14.16 10.32 3.85
C TRP A 29 -15.33 9.82 4.71
N THR A 30 -15.91 8.70 4.31
CA THR A 30 -17.04 8.10 5.03
C THR A 30 -16.56 7.30 6.24
N GLU A 31 -17.48 7.01 7.17
CA GLU A 31 -17.20 6.15 8.33
C GLU A 31 -16.72 4.77 7.91
N MET A 32 -17.31 4.17 6.88
CA MET A 32 -16.87 2.88 6.36
C MET A 32 -15.45 2.95 5.77
N ARG A 33 -15.13 3.99 5.02
CA ARG A 33 -13.78 4.21 4.49
C ARG A 33 -12.76 4.39 5.61
N ALA A 34 -13.11 5.14 6.65
CA ALA A 34 -12.28 5.28 7.84
C ALA A 34 -12.03 3.93 8.52
N SER A 35 -13.05 3.11 8.70
CA SER A 35 -12.94 1.78 9.30
C SER A 35 -12.06 0.84 8.48
N VAL A 36 -12.17 0.85 7.16
CA VAL A 36 -11.32 0.06 6.27
C VAL A 36 -9.87 0.52 6.34
N PHE A 37 -9.63 1.83 6.38
CA PHE A 37 -8.27 2.38 6.50
C PHE A 37 -7.64 2.02 7.85
N ASP A 38 -8.38 2.15 8.95
CA ASP A 38 -7.91 1.78 10.29
C ASP A 38 -7.56 0.29 10.36
N ALA A 39 -8.40 -0.57 9.80
CA ALA A 39 -8.15 -2.00 9.73
C ALA A 39 -6.88 -2.29 8.91
N LEU A 40 -6.75 -1.71 7.72
CA LEU A 40 -5.57 -1.87 6.87
C LEU A 40 -4.28 -1.45 7.58
N ALA A 41 -4.29 -0.29 8.23
CA ALA A 41 -3.14 0.24 8.94
C ALA A 41 -2.75 -0.56 10.19
N SER A 42 -3.65 -1.40 10.69
CA SER A 42 -3.39 -2.24 11.87
C SER A 42 -2.60 -3.51 11.59
N PHE A 43 -2.48 -3.92 10.32
CA PHE A 43 -1.74 -5.12 9.95
C PHE A 43 -0.25 -4.83 9.79
N ASP A 44 0.59 -5.65 10.38
CA ASP A 44 2.06 -5.58 10.24
C ASP A 44 2.56 -6.14 8.91
N LYS A 45 1.76 -6.97 8.27
CA LYS A 45 2.03 -7.61 6.99
C LYS A 45 0.94 -7.24 5.99
N PRO A 46 1.18 -7.43 4.68
CA PRO A 46 0.11 -7.24 3.70
C PRO A 46 -1.12 -8.08 4.05
N ALA A 47 -2.28 -7.46 3.97
CA ALA A 47 -3.56 -8.09 4.32
C ALA A 47 -4.44 -8.20 3.08
N SER A 48 -5.12 -9.35 2.94
CA SER A 48 -6.11 -9.55 1.89
C SER A 48 -7.39 -8.73 2.19
N ALA A 49 -8.20 -8.51 1.17
CA ALA A 49 -9.50 -7.87 1.38
C ALA A 49 -10.41 -8.67 2.32
N TYR A 50 -10.26 -10.00 2.35
CA TYR A 50 -10.98 -10.86 3.29
C TYR A 50 -10.53 -10.63 4.74
N ASP A 51 -9.23 -10.55 4.99
CA ASP A 51 -8.68 -10.25 6.32
C ASP A 51 -9.16 -8.89 6.83
N ILE A 52 -9.13 -7.90 5.95
CA ILE A 52 -9.58 -6.53 6.25
C ILE A 52 -11.09 -6.52 6.52
N ALA A 53 -11.89 -7.22 5.70
CA ALA A 53 -13.33 -7.32 5.90
C ALA A 53 -13.67 -7.98 7.24
N GLU A 54 -12.93 -9.00 7.63
CA GLU A 54 -13.09 -9.66 8.93
C GLU A 54 -12.78 -8.68 10.09
N ALA A 55 -11.67 -7.94 10.00
CA ALA A 55 -11.31 -6.97 11.01
C ALA A 55 -12.32 -5.84 11.13
N VAL A 56 -12.83 -5.32 10.02
CA VAL A 56 -13.89 -4.29 10.00
C VAL A 56 -15.17 -4.83 10.57
N SER A 57 -15.55 -6.06 10.22
CA SER A 57 -16.77 -6.72 10.74
C SER A 57 -16.75 -6.86 12.26
N LYS A 58 -15.60 -7.25 12.81
CA LYS A 58 -15.40 -7.35 14.27
C LYS A 58 -15.49 -5.98 14.94
N ALA A 59 -14.85 -4.97 14.35
CA ALA A 59 -14.85 -3.62 14.91
C ALA A 59 -16.24 -2.97 14.89
N GLN A 60 -17.06 -3.24 13.89
CA GLN A 60 -18.40 -2.67 13.72
C GLN A 60 -19.53 -3.53 14.36
N GLY A 61 -19.22 -4.74 14.80
CA GLY A 61 -20.21 -5.67 15.33
C GLY A 61 -21.25 -6.11 14.30
N ARG A 62 -20.96 -6.02 13.02
CA ARG A 62 -21.81 -6.47 11.91
C ARG A 62 -20.97 -6.97 10.75
N ARG A 63 -21.56 -7.87 9.95
CA ARG A 63 -20.87 -8.39 8.76
C ARG A 63 -20.67 -7.31 7.69
N VAL A 64 -19.44 -7.17 7.24
CA VAL A 64 -19.05 -6.35 6.08
C VAL A 64 -18.54 -7.28 4.99
N ALA A 65 -19.13 -7.17 3.79
CA ALA A 65 -18.78 -8.05 2.68
C ALA A 65 -17.41 -7.66 2.08
N ALA A 66 -16.63 -8.66 1.71
CA ALA A 66 -15.33 -8.48 1.07
C ALA A 66 -15.42 -7.63 -0.22
N ASN A 67 -16.49 -7.77 -1.00
CA ASN A 67 -16.68 -6.96 -2.22
C ASN A 67 -16.76 -5.46 -1.93
N SER A 68 -17.38 -5.06 -0.83
CA SER A 68 -17.43 -3.66 -0.40
C SER A 68 -16.04 -3.15 -0.02
N VAL A 69 -15.25 -4.01 0.65
CA VAL A 69 -13.88 -3.70 1.02
C VAL A 69 -12.98 -3.58 -0.21
N TYR A 70 -13.10 -4.48 -1.19
CA TYR A 70 -12.36 -4.39 -2.45
C TYR A 70 -12.56 -3.05 -3.16
N ARG A 71 -13.79 -2.56 -3.25
CA ARG A 71 -14.10 -1.28 -3.89
C ARG A 71 -13.43 -0.11 -3.16
N ILE A 72 -13.40 -0.16 -1.84
CA ILE A 72 -12.75 0.88 -1.02
C ILE A 72 -11.23 0.78 -1.18
N LEU A 73 -10.66 -0.42 -1.17
CA LEU A 73 -9.22 -0.63 -1.38
C LEU A 73 -8.78 -0.17 -2.78
N ASP A 74 -9.56 -0.44 -3.82
CA ASP A 74 -9.28 0.05 -5.17
C ASP A 74 -9.27 1.58 -5.22
N LEU A 75 -10.22 2.22 -4.54
CA LEU A 75 -10.25 3.67 -4.39
C LEU A 75 -8.98 4.17 -3.66
N PHE A 76 -8.58 3.51 -2.59
CA PHE A 76 -7.40 3.87 -1.81
C PHE A 76 -6.11 3.72 -2.63
N VAL A 77 -5.99 2.66 -3.42
CA VAL A 77 -4.85 2.47 -4.33
C VAL A 77 -4.80 3.59 -5.37
N GLY A 78 -5.95 3.92 -5.98
CA GLY A 78 -6.04 5.02 -6.95
C GLY A 78 -5.70 6.39 -6.35
N ALA A 79 -6.00 6.59 -5.07
CA ALA A 79 -5.72 7.83 -4.34
C ALA A 79 -4.34 7.86 -3.66
N ASN A 80 -3.53 6.83 -3.82
CA ASN A 80 -2.21 6.68 -3.19
C ASN A 80 -2.25 6.54 -1.65
N LEU A 81 -3.36 6.05 -1.12
CA LEU A 81 -3.52 5.76 0.32
C LEU A 81 -3.08 4.34 0.68
N ALA A 82 -3.14 3.46 -0.27
CA ALA A 82 -2.75 2.06 -0.13
C ALA A 82 -1.93 1.60 -1.33
N ARG A 83 -1.15 0.56 -1.12
CA ARG A 83 -0.38 -0.13 -2.16
C ARG A 83 -0.83 -1.58 -2.23
N ARG A 84 -0.90 -2.11 -3.44
CA ARG A 84 -1.20 -3.52 -3.64
C ARG A 84 0.09 -4.31 -3.84
N VAL A 85 0.24 -5.40 -3.10
CA VAL A 85 1.27 -6.42 -3.33
C VAL A 85 0.66 -7.46 -4.29
N GLU A 86 1.02 -7.38 -5.56
CA GLU A 86 0.34 -8.13 -6.63
C GLU A 86 0.50 -9.64 -6.46
N SER A 87 1.68 -10.12 -6.13
CA SER A 87 1.97 -11.55 -5.97
C SER A 87 1.23 -12.19 -4.78
N ALA A 88 0.86 -11.40 -3.79
CA ALA A 88 0.14 -11.86 -2.60
C ALA A 88 -1.37 -11.55 -2.65
N ASN A 89 -1.83 -10.80 -3.66
CA ASN A 89 -3.20 -10.25 -3.71
C ASN A 89 -3.61 -9.63 -2.38
N ALA A 90 -2.73 -8.80 -1.84
CA ALA A 90 -2.85 -8.19 -0.53
C ALA A 90 -2.51 -6.70 -0.59
N TYR A 91 -2.81 -5.98 0.47
CA TYR A 91 -2.69 -4.53 0.54
C TYR A 91 -1.89 -4.11 1.75
N VAL A 92 -1.18 -3.00 1.60
CA VAL A 92 -0.50 -2.30 2.69
C VAL A 92 -0.91 -0.83 2.69
N ALA A 93 -1.01 -0.23 3.87
CA ALA A 93 -1.23 1.21 3.98
C ALA A 93 0.02 1.96 3.48
N ASN A 94 -0.19 3.04 2.75
CA ASN A 94 0.90 3.89 2.30
C ASN A 94 1.22 4.94 3.37
N ALA A 95 2.41 4.88 3.94
CA ALA A 95 2.86 5.82 4.97
C ALA A 95 3.18 7.22 4.39
N HIS A 96 3.17 7.38 3.07
CA HIS A 96 3.47 8.63 2.36
C HIS A 96 2.39 8.96 1.32
N PRO A 97 1.15 9.28 1.74
CA PRO A 97 0.06 9.52 0.78
C PRO A 97 0.31 10.69 -0.18
N ASP A 98 1.14 11.64 0.22
CA ASP A 98 1.46 12.84 -0.56
C ASP A 98 2.59 12.63 -1.56
N CYS A 99 3.27 11.49 -1.51
CA CYS A 99 4.41 11.18 -2.36
C CYS A 99 4.06 10.09 -3.38
N LEU A 100 4.31 10.38 -4.66
CA LEU A 100 4.14 9.41 -5.75
C LEU A 100 5.50 8.76 -6.06
N HIS A 101 5.77 7.64 -5.40
CA HIS A 101 6.97 6.84 -5.64
C HIS A 101 6.67 5.57 -6.39
N ASP A 102 7.69 5.04 -7.06
CA ASP A 102 7.63 3.70 -7.60
C ASP A 102 7.59 2.67 -6.45
N CYS A 103 6.78 1.63 -6.62
CA CYS A 103 6.67 0.58 -5.63
C CYS A 103 7.73 -0.48 -5.86
N ILE A 104 8.61 -0.67 -4.87
CA ILE A 104 9.53 -1.79 -4.79
C ILE A 104 9.23 -2.53 -3.50
N PHE A 105 8.82 -3.79 -3.60
CA PHE A 105 8.56 -4.65 -2.44
C PHE A 105 9.56 -5.80 -2.39
N LEU A 106 10.13 -6.02 -1.21
CA LEU A 106 10.89 -7.23 -0.90
C LEU A 106 9.98 -8.15 -0.09
N ILE A 107 9.77 -9.36 -0.57
CA ILE A 107 8.79 -10.30 0.00
C ILE A 107 9.50 -11.58 0.43
N CYS A 108 9.38 -11.94 1.69
CA CYS A 108 9.90 -13.21 2.20
C CYS A 108 8.94 -14.35 1.86
N ASP A 109 9.45 -15.37 1.16
CA ASP A 109 8.66 -16.54 0.77
C ASP A 109 8.29 -17.45 1.96
N GLN A 110 9.04 -17.35 3.08
CA GLN A 110 8.79 -18.19 4.25
C GLN A 110 7.78 -17.57 5.22
N CYS A 111 7.99 -16.32 5.63
CA CYS A 111 7.16 -15.69 6.66
C CYS A 111 6.18 -14.63 6.13
N GLY A 112 6.27 -14.26 4.84
CA GLY A 112 5.44 -13.23 4.24
C GLY A 112 5.80 -11.80 4.63
N GLN A 113 6.89 -11.59 5.39
CA GLN A 113 7.37 -10.25 5.68
C GLN A 113 7.59 -9.48 4.39
N THR A 114 7.10 -8.26 4.35
CA THR A 114 7.18 -7.39 3.18
C THR A 114 7.80 -6.06 3.58
N VAL A 115 8.87 -5.70 2.87
CA VAL A 115 9.56 -4.43 3.05
C VAL A 115 9.32 -3.57 1.81
N HIS A 116 8.87 -2.34 2.02
CA HIS A 116 8.69 -1.36 0.96
C HIS A 116 9.93 -0.48 0.85
N ILE A 117 10.46 -0.36 -0.36
CA ILE A 117 11.60 0.52 -0.67
C ILE A 117 11.09 1.72 -1.47
N ASP A 118 11.34 2.92 -0.95
CA ASP A 118 11.06 4.21 -1.58
C ASP A 118 12.35 4.80 -2.17
N ASP A 119 12.80 4.25 -3.29
CA ASP A 119 14.00 4.76 -3.96
C ASP A 119 13.81 4.76 -5.48
N ASP A 120 13.42 5.91 -6.02
CA ASP A 120 13.20 6.10 -7.45
C ASP A 120 14.47 5.92 -8.28
N SER A 121 15.65 6.02 -7.67
CA SER A 121 16.92 5.77 -8.35
C SER A 121 17.07 4.30 -8.74
N LEU A 122 16.54 3.37 -7.93
CA LEU A 122 16.56 1.95 -8.21
C LEU A 122 15.62 1.56 -9.35
N SER A 123 14.46 2.19 -9.45
CA SER A 123 13.48 1.94 -10.52
C SER A 123 13.78 2.70 -11.81
N GLY A 124 14.69 3.68 -11.78
CA GLY A 124 15.02 4.51 -12.93
C GLY A 124 15.52 3.72 -14.14
N GLY A 125 16.29 2.67 -13.93
CA GLY A 125 16.76 1.76 -14.98
C GLY A 125 15.61 1.02 -15.67
N VAL A 126 14.64 0.54 -14.88
CA VAL A 126 13.43 -0.13 -15.40
C VAL A 126 12.59 0.85 -16.23
N ARG A 127 12.41 2.08 -15.76
CA ARG A 127 11.71 3.14 -16.52
C ARG A 127 12.39 3.43 -17.86
N ARG A 128 13.71 3.57 -17.85
CA ARG A 128 14.47 3.81 -19.10
C ARG A 128 14.34 2.65 -20.06
N ALA A 129 14.43 1.43 -19.58
CA ALA A 129 14.25 0.23 -20.40
C ALA A 129 12.83 0.18 -21.03
N ALA A 130 11.81 0.48 -20.24
CA ALA A 130 10.43 0.53 -20.73
C ALA A 130 10.24 1.60 -21.81
N LYS A 131 10.76 2.80 -21.60
CA LYS A 131 10.72 3.89 -22.60
C LYS A 131 11.45 3.52 -23.87
N SER A 132 12.63 2.88 -23.76
CA SER A 132 13.38 2.39 -24.92
C SER A 132 12.64 1.32 -25.71
N ALA A 133 11.78 0.55 -25.03
CA ALA A 133 10.90 -0.43 -25.67
C ALA A 133 9.59 0.17 -26.23
N GLY A 134 9.42 1.50 -26.16
CA GLY A 134 8.26 2.20 -26.71
C GLY A 134 7.07 2.36 -25.75
N PHE A 135 7.24 2.06 -24.45
CA PHE A 135 6.18 2.26 -23.46
C PHE A 135 6.10 3.73 -23.04
N SER A 136 4.90 4.27 -23.06
CA SER A 136 4.61 5.64 -22.60
C SER A 136 4.20 5.64 -21.13
N ALA A 137 4.67 6.68 -20.40
CA ALA A 137 4.35 6.89 -18.98
C ALA A 137 4.44 5.62 -18.11
N PRO A 138 5.56 4.88 -18.14
CA PRO A 138 5.68 3.63 -17.40
C PRO A 138 5.61 3.88 -15.89
N ARG A 139 4.87 3.01 -15.20
CA ARG A 139 4.81 2.95 -13.73
C ARG A 139 5.37 1.62 -13.28
N PRO A 140 6.63 1.55 -12.85
CA PRO A 140 7.22 0.31 -12.37
C PRO A 140 6.52 -0.22 -11.13
N VAL A 141 6.17 -1.49 -11.15
CA VAL A 141 5.75 -2.27 -9.98
C VAL A 141 6.75 -3.42 -9.87
N ILE A 142 7.58 -3.37 -8.85
CA ILE A 142 8.71 -4.30 -8.71
C ILE A 142 8.52 -5.10 -7.41
N GLU A 143 8.50 -6.40 -7.55
CA GLU A 143 8.47 -7.32 -6.41
C GLU A 143 9.68 -8.26 -6.49
N VAL A 144 10.46 -8.28 -5.41
CA VAL A 144 11.62 -9.16 -5.27
C VAL A 144 11.32 -10.18 -4.19
N ARG A 145 11.36 -11.45 -4.55
CA ARG A 145 11.07 -12.55 -3.64
C ARG A 145 12.36 -13.22 -3.19
N GLY A 146 12.38 -13.65 -1.95
CA GLY A 146 13.54 -14.31 -1.35
C GLY A 146 13.27 -14.73 0.09
N THR A 147 14.32 -14.92 0.85
CA THR A 147 14.25 -15.27 2.29
C THR A 147 14.77 -14.09 3.11
N CYS A 148 14.01 -13.63 4.10
CA CYS A 148 14.47 -12.55 4.97
C CYS A 148 15.55 -13.03 5.93
N GLY A 149 16.33 -12.07 6.47
CA GLY A 149 17.45 -12.38 7.35
C GLY A 149 17.07 -13.16 8.62
N ASP A 150 15.84 -13.04 9.10
CA ASP A 150 15.37 -13.78 10.26
C ASP A 150 15.08 -15.25 9.90
N CYS A 151 14.50 -15.50 8.74
CA CYS A 151 14.22 -16.86 8.25
C CYS A 151 15.46 -17.56 7.72
N GLU A 152 16.49 -16.84 7.31
CA GLU A 152 17.76 -17.45 6.84
C GLU A 152 18.57 -18.06 7.98
N LYS A 153 18.34 -17.61 9.22
CA LYS A 153 19.05 -18.10 10.41
C LYS A 153 18.44 -19.35 11.02
N ASP A 154 17.24 -19.72 10.60
CA ASP A 154 16.53 -20.93 11.03
C ASP A 154 16.80 -22.08 10.03
#